data_ba6adf981bd37f99ea3707e88ce62095
#
_entry.id   ba6adf981bd37f99ea3707e88ce62095
#
_cell.length_a   1.000
_cell.length_b   1.000
_cell.length_c   1.000
_cell.angle_alpha   90.00
_cell.angle_beta   90.00
_cell.angle_gamma   90.00
#
_symmetry.space_group_name_H-M   'P 1'
#
loop_
_entity.id
_entity.type
_entity.pdbx_description
1 polymer ?
#
loop_
_entity_poly.entity_id
_entity_poly.type
_entity_poly.pdbx_seq_one_letter_code
_entity_poly.pdbx_strand_id
1 'polypeptide(L)'
;MTVKIEMNPVRGIRTFPAFPVVLAVVGKEERNIITLALVHVFSFNPPLIGVGIMPSRHSHELFHRSPDFSINIPGKELVEEVIFCGERSGKDVDKFEKTGMTPIPGKKIETPSIDECLVNFECRKVQTFDTGDHTWFIGEVVTARTVEGYDRERALIYWAGEFRTLGEIIRGR
;
A
#
# COMPACT_ATOMS: atom_id res chain seq x y z
N MET A 1 4.31 18.43 35.73
CA MET A 1 4.28 19.07 34.40
C MET A 1 5.16 18.26 33.46
N THR A 2 4.68 17.93 32.28
CA THR A 2 5.50 17.24 31.27
C THR A 2 6.38 18.26 30.56
N VAL A 3 7.70 18.07 30.60
CA VAL A 3 8.66 18.92 29.89
C VAL A 3 8.76 18.43 28.45
N LYS A 4 8.56 19.33 27.48
CA LYS A 4 8.80 19.04 26.05
C LYS A 4 10.16 19.58 25.63
N ILE A 5 10.86 18.81 24.82
CA ILE A 5 12.16 19.18 24.26
C ILE A 5 12.04 19.29 22.74
N GLU A 6 12.81 20.18 22.14
CA GLU A 6 12.90 20.28 20.68
C GLU A 6 13.60 19.04 20.10
N MET A 7 13.13 18.63 18.90
CA MET A 7 13.78 17.60 18.11
C MET A 7 13.90 18.06 16.65
N ASN A 8 14.83 17.45 15.94
CA ASN A 8 14.96 17.67 14.51
C ASN A 8 13.67 17.30 13.78
N PRO A 9 13.12 18.16 12.87
CA PRO A 9 11.85 17.91 12.18
C PRO A 9 11.78 16.56 11.45
N VAL A 10 12.86 16.13 10.78
CA VAL A 10 12.91 14.82 10.08
C VAL A 10 12.80 13.66 11.06
N ARG A 11 13.39 13.78 12.26
CA ARG A 11 13.20 12.79 13.34
C ARG A 11 11.78 12.86 13.89
N GLY A 12 11.22 14.10 14.01
CA GLY A 12 9.87 14.32 14.49
C GLY A 12 8.83 13.64 13.61
N ILE A 13 8.92 13.72 12.30
CA ILE A 13 8.01 13.05 11.36
C ILE A 13 8.02 11.53 11.57
N ARG A 14 9.16 10.92 11.89
CA ARG A 14 9.27 9.48 12.14
C ARG A 14 8.58 9.00 13.42
N THR A 15 8.17 9.91 14.30
CA THR A 15 7.35 9.57 15.48
C THR A 15 5.86 9.46 15.16
N PHE A 16 5.45 9.82 13.92
CA PHE A 16 4.06 9.70 13.50
C PHE A 16 3.63 8.23 13.60
N PRO A 17 2.56 7.93 14.35
CA PRO A 17 2.21 6.54 14.66
C PRO A 17 1.54 5.81 13.50
N ALA A 18 1.87 4.55 13.38
CA ALA A 18 1.12 3.55 12.65
C ALA A 18 0.78 3.90 11.19
N PHE A 19 1.73 3.70 10.29
CA PHE A 19 1.47 3.73 8.85
C PHE A 19 0.79 2.42 8.42
N PRO A 20 -0.29 2.46 7.62
CA PRO A 20 -0.85 1.25 7.02
C PRO A 20 0.18 0.63 6.07
N VAL A 21 0.14 -0.70 5.93
CA VAL A 21 0.98 -1.42 4.97
C VAL A 21 0.09 -1.96 3.87
N VAL A 22 0.46 -1.69 2.62
CA VAL A 22 -0.23 -2.24 1.46
C VAL A 22 0.76 -2.81 0.45
N LEU A 23 0.29 -3.80 -0.31
CA LEU A 23 0.91 -4.28 -1.54
C LEU A 23 0.17 -3.63 -2.70
N ALA A 24 0.79 -2.64 -3.34
CA ALA A 24 0.23 -2.03 -4.53
C ALA A 24 0.73 -2.78 -5.78
N VAL A 25 -0.19 -3.14 -6.67
CA VAL A 25 0.12 -3.75 -7.97
C VAL A 25 -0.18 -2.74 -9.06
N VAL A 26 0.69 -2.69 -10.06
CA VAL A 26 0.53 -1.84 -11.24
C VAL A 26 0.95 -2.60 -12.50
N GLY A 27 0.25 -2.34 -13.60
CA GLY A 27 0.49 -2.93 -14.90
C GLY A 27 -0.20 -4.27 -15.10
N LYS A 28 -0.42 -4.63 -16.37
CA LYS A 28 -1.08 -5.88 -16.79
C LYS A 28 -0.04 -6.93 -17.16
N GLU A 29 0.70 -6.71 -18.22
CA GLU A 29 1.73 -7.63 -18.73
C GLU A 29 3.08 -7.37 -18.04
N GLU A 30 3.57 -6.13 -18.09
CA GLU A 30 4.71 -5.67 -17.30
C GLU A 30 4.22 -5.24 -15.91
N ARG A 31 3.82 -6.22 -15.10
CA ARG A 31 3.26 -5.97 -13.76
C ARG A 31 4.33 -5.98 -12.69
N ASN A 32 4.13 -5.16 -11.68
CA ASN A 32 5.02 -5.15 -10.51
C ASN A 32 4.22 -4.95 -9.22
N ILE A 33 4.75 -5.54 -8.14
CA ILE A 33 4.26 -5.34 -6.77
C ILE A 33 5.23 -4.41 -6.04
N ILE A 34 4.69 -3.47 -5.29
CA ILE A 34 5.48 -2.63 -4.37
C ILE A 34 4.82 -2.55 -3.00
N THR A 35 5.62 -2.74 -1.96
CA THR A 35 5.19 -2.47 -0.58
C THR A 35 5.24 -0.98 -0.31
N LEU A 36 4.13 -0.44 0.17
CA LEU A 36 3.99 0.98 0.50
C LEU A 36 3.43 1.17 1.89
N ALA A 37 3.95 2.20 2.57
CA ALA A 37 3.43 2.70 3.84
C ALA A 37 2.87 4.14 3.70
N LEU A 38 3.29 4.88 2.67
CA LEU A 38 2.65 6.15 2.32
C LEU A 38 1.39 5.87 1.50
N VAL A 39 0.31 5.56 2.19
CA VAL A 39 -1.03 5.34 1.62
C VAL A 39 -2.07 6.01 2.52
N HIS A 40 -3.06 6.66 1.90
CA HIS A 40 -4.10 7.34 2.65
C HIS A 40 -5.42 7.40 1.89
N VAL A 41 -6.53 7.45 2.65
CA VAL A 41 -7.85 7.74 2.10
C VAL A 41 -7.99 9.25 1.94
N PHE A 42 -8.16 9.71 0.70
CA PHE A 42 -8.28 11.14 0.37
C PHE A 42 -9.73 11.62 0.35
N SER A 43 -10.68 10.75 0.03
CA SER A 43 -12.11 11.09 -0.02
C SER A 43 -12.95 9.83 0.18
N PHE A 44 -14.15 10.01 0.73
CA PHE A 44 -15.17 8.96 0.81
C PHE A 44 -16.25 9.09 -0.27
N ASN A 45 -16.42 10.28 -0.85
CA ASN A 45 -17.38 10.50 -1.95
C ASN A 45 -16.85 11.57 -2.91
N PRO A 46 -16.33 11.18 -4.09
CA PRO A 46 -16.06 9.79 -4.51
C PRO A 46 -15.00 9.12 -3.61
N PRO A 47 -14.96 7.79 -3.55
CA PRO A 47 -13.97 7.07 -2.75
C PRO A 47 -12.60 7.15 -3.41
N LEU A 48 -11.66 7.89 -2.80
CA LEU A 48 -10.31 8.10 -3.32
C LEU A 48 -9.26 7.58 -2.34
N ILE A 49 -8.32 6.80 -2.87
CA ILE A 49 -7.12 6.36 -2.14
C ILE A 49 -5.90 6.85 -2.91
N GLY A 50 -4.91 7.37 -2.18
CA GLY A 50 -3.63 7.78 -2.74
C GLY A 50 -2.47 6.97 -2.21
N VAL A 51 -1.48 6.73 -3.07
CA VAL A 51 -0.20 6.10 -2.73
C VAL A 51 0.94 7.01 -3.10
N GLY A 52 1.90 7.18 -2.18
CA GLY A 52 3.12 7.97 -2.38
C GLY A 52 4.29 7.07 -2.77
N ILE A 53 4.91 7.34 -3.92
CA ILE A 53 6.01 6.54 -4.46
C ILE A 53 7.21 7.44 -4.79
N MET A 54 8.40 7.06 -4.31
CA MET A 54 9.63 7.78 -4.65
C MET A 54 9.98 7.59 -6.14
N PRO A 55 10.43 8.63 -6.85
CA PRO A 55 10.86 8.56 -8.26
C PRO A 55 11.93 7.50 -8.54
N SER A 56 12.77 7.18 -7.54
CA SER A 56 13.81 6.14 -7.66
C SER A 56 13.29 4.71 -7.73
N ARG A 57 12.00 4.46 -7.40
CA ARG A 57 11.41 3.13 -7.42
C ARG A 57 10.98 2.75 -8.84
N HIS A 58 11.30 1.53 -9.27
CA HIS A 58 10.87 1.00 -10.57
C HIS A 58 9.35 1.14 -10.82
N SER A 59 8.54 0.90 -9.80
CA SER A 59 7.09 1.05 -9.89
C SER A 59 6.64 2.47 -10.22
N HIS A 60 7.43 3.52 -9.92
CA HIS A 60 7.06 4.92 -10.17
C HIS A 60 6.74 5.16 -11.65
N GLU A 61 7.62 4.71 -12.56
CA GLU A 61 7.39 4.81 -14.00
C GLU A 61 6.17 4.01 -14.45
N LEU A 62 6.00 2.79 -13.91
CA LEU A 62 4.84 1.96 -14.21
C LEU A 62 3.53 2.64 -13.79
N PHE A 63 3.49 3.26 -12.60
CA PHE A 63 2.33 4.03 -12.14
C PHE A 63 2.04 5.26 -13.01
N HIS A 64 3.06 5.91 -13.58
CA HIS A 64 2.84 7.00 -14.55
C HIS A 64 2.16 6.51 -15.81
N ARG A 65 2.62 5.40 -16.36
CA ARG A 65 2.12 4.83 -17.63
C ARG A 65 0.76 4.15 -17.51
N SER A 66 0.48 3.50 -16.37
CA SER A 66 -0.74 2.73 -16.18
C SER A 66 -1.96 3.62 -15.89
N PRO A 67 -3.13 3.34 -16.49
CA PRO A 67 -4.38 4.04 -16.19
C PRO A 67 -5.00 3.60 -14.86
N ASP A 68 -4.56 2.48 -14.30
CA ASP A 68 -5.12 1.86 -13.11
C ASP A 68 -4.06 1.12 -12.28
N PHE A 69 -4.43 0.78 -11.07
CA PHE A 69 -3.63 0.00 -10.12
C PHE A 69 -4.53 -0.67 -9.09
N SER A 70 -4.03 -1.71 -8.41
CA SER A 70 -4.72 -2.28 -7.27
C SER A 70 -3.97 -2.00 -5.97
N ILE A 71 -4.73 -1.88 -4.88
CA ILE A 71 -4.22 -1.79 -3.52
C ILE A 71 -4.73 -3.01 -2.77
N ASN A 72 -3.80 -3.75 -2.17
CA ASN A 72 -4.09 -5.00 -1.50
C ASN A 72 -3.60 -4.91 -0.05
N ILE A 73 -4.49 -5.17 0.92
CA ILE A 73 -4.16 -5.13 2.35
C ILE A 73 -3.67 -6.52 2.76
N PRO A 74 -2.38 -6.69 3.07
CA PRO A 74 -1.84 -7.96 3.50
C PRO A 74 -2.23 -8.25 4.95
N GLY A 75 -2.45 -9.52 5.27
CA GLY A 75 -2.47 -10.01 6.63
C GLY A 75 -1.06 -10.20 7.19
N LYS A 76 -0.95 -10.37 8.51
CA LYS A 76 0.32 -10.62 9.19
C LYS A 76 1.05 -11.88 8.67
N GLU A 77 0.31 -12.79 8.08
CA GLU A 77 0.82 -14.03 7.49
C GLU A 77 1.70 -13.79 6.26
N LEU A 78 1.56 -12.62 5.61
CA LEU A 78 2.31 -12.21 4.42
C LEU A 78 3.47 -11.27 4.74
N VAL A 79 3.96 -11.23 5.98
CA VAL A 79 5.00 -10.27 6.38
C VAL A 79 6.30 -10.46 5.59
N GLU A 80 6.70 -11.69 5.29
CA GLU A 80 7.91 -12.00 4.52
C GLU A 80 7.78 -11.55 3.06
N GLU A 81 6.63 -11.77 2.43
CA GLU A 81 6.31 -11.31 1.07
C GLU A 81 6.26 -9.78 1.00
N VAL A 82 5.73 -9.14 2.03
CA VAL A 82 5.70 -7.68 2.18
C VAL A 82 7.12 -7.12 2.23
N ILE A 83 7.99 -7.71 3.05
CA ILE A 83 9.41 -7.32 3.15
C ILE A 83 10.09 -7.51 1.80
N PHE A 84 9.96 -8.69 1.21
CA PHE A 84 10.55 -9.01 -0.09
C PHE A 84 10.13 -8.01 -1.17
N CYS A 85 8.83 -7.71 -1.29
CA CYS A 85 8.30 -6.77 -2.29
C CYS A 85 8.78 -5.33 -2.07
N GLY A 86 9.09 -4.94 -0.83
CA GLY A 86 9.64 -3.63 -0.49
C GLY A 86 11.12 -3.46 -0.79
N GLU A 87 11.90 -4.55 -0.62
CA GLU A 87 13.37 -4.54 -0.75
C GLU A 87 13.87 -4.85 -2.15
N ARG A 88 13.17 -5.71 -2.90
CA ARG A 88 13.60 -6.13 -4.25
C ARG A 88 13.01 -5.24 -5.33
N SER A 89 13.79 -5.02 -6.39
CA SER A 89 13.33 -4.30 -7.57
C SER A 89 12.60 -5.24 -8.53
N GLY A 90 11.45 -4.79 -9.07
CA GLY A 90 10.76 -5.53 -10.15
C GLY A 90 11.50 -5.53 -11.49
N LYS A 91 12.60 -4.77 -11.60
CA LYS A 91 13.54 -4.90 -12.75
C LYS A 91 14.32 -6.19 -12.73
N ASP A 92 14.59 -6.72 -11.53
CA ASP A 92 15.51 -7.83 -11.33
C ASP A 92 14.78 -9.15 -11.11
N VAL A 93 13.52 -9.11 -10.65
CA VAL A 93 12.74 -10.30 -10.28
C VAL A 93 11.25 -10.15 -10.59
N ASP A 94 10.60 -11.22 -11.03
CA ASP A 94 9.14 -11.32 -10.99
C ASP A 94 8.71 -11.62 -9.54
N LYS A 95 8.05 -10.64 -8.91
CA LYS A 95 7.67 -10.74 -7.50
C LYS A 95 6.53 -11.71 -7.25
N PHE A 96 5.61 -11.90 -8.19
CA PHE A 96 4.57 -12.91 -8.07
C PHE A 96 5.19 -14.32 -8.07
N GLU A 97 6.11 -14.58 -9.01
CA GLU A 97 6.81 -15.86 -9.07
C GLU A 97 7.62 -16.14 -7.80
N LYS A 98 8.39 -15.15 -7.33
CA LYS A 98 9.30 -15.33 -6.19
C LYS A 98 8.60 -15.44 -4.83
N THR A 99 7.47 -14.80 -4.66
CA THR A 99 6.70 -14.86 -3.41
C THR A 99 5.65 -15.97 -3.42
N GLY A 100 5.31 -16.51 -4.59
CA GLY A 100 4.23 -17.48 -4.74
C GLY A 100 2.83 -16.87 -4.61
N MET A 101 2.72 -15.54 -4.47
CA MET A 101 1.41 -14.88 -4.43
C MET A 101 0.67 -15.02 -5.74
N THR A 102 -0.65 -15.20 -5.67
CA THR A 102 -1.52 -15.49 -6.80
C THR A 102 -2.14 -14.20 -7.36
N PRO A 103 -1.83 -13.82 -8.62
CA PRO A 103 -2.52 -12.70 -9.25
C PRO A 103 -3.95 -13.09 -9.64
N ILE A 104 -4.95 -12.34 -9.19
CA ILE A 104 -6.34 -12.48 -9.62
C ILE A 104 -6.73 -11.36 -10.56
N PRO A 105 -7.40 -11.66 -11.68
CA PRO A 105 -7.83 -10.65 -12.64
C PRO A 105 -8.72 -9.58 -12.01
N GLY A 106 -8.51 -8.32 -12.40
CA GLY A 106 -9.40 -7.24 -12.04
C GLY A 106 -10.80 -7.42 -12.65
N LYS A 107 -11.82 -6.92 -11.95
CA LYS A 107 -13.22 -6.89 -12.45
C LYS A 107 -13.53 -5.63 -13.24
N LYS A 108 -12.91 -4.51 -12.89
CA LYS A 108 -13.16 -3.17 -13.44
C LYS A 108 -11.90 -2.49 -13.96
N ILE A 109 -10.74 -3.07 -13.72
CA ILE A 109 -9.43 -2.60 -14.15
C ILE A 109 -8.67 -3.75 -14.82
N GLU A 110 -7.58 -3.42 -15.52
CA GLU A 110 -6.73 -4.43 -16.15
C GLU A 110 -5.64 -4.97 -15.22
N THR A 111 -5.17 -4.13 -14.28
CA THR A 111 -4.18 -4.53 -13.27
C THR A 111 -4.75 -5.61 -12.34
N PRO A 112 -4.02 -6.72 -12.09
CA PRO A 112 -4.47 -7.76 -11.18
C PRO A 112 -4.42 -7.32 -9.72
N SER A 113 -5.19 -8.01 -8.87
CA SER A 113 -5.07 -7.97 -7.41
C SER A 113 -4.31 -9.21 -6.91
N ILE A 114 -4.11 -9.31 -5.58
CA ILE A 114 -3.42 -10.43 -4.92
C ILE A 114 -4.43 -11.23 -4.11
N ASP A 115 -4.56 -12.53 -4.39
CA ASP A 115 -5.60 -13.40 -3.80
C ASP A 115 -5.43 -13.57 -2.28
N GLU A 116 -4.20 -13.71 -1.80
CA GLU A 116 -3.89 -13.98 -0.39
C GLU A 116 -4.11 -12.77 0.53
N CYS A 117 -4.34 -11.58 -0.04
CA CYS A 117 -4.58 -10.36 0.74
C CYS A 117 -5.99 -10.31 1.32
N LEU A 118 -6.11 -9.71 2.51
CA LEU A 118 -7.39 -9.60 3.25
C LEU A 118 -8.42 -8.75 2.53
N VAL A 119 -7.97 -7.68 1.85
CA VAL A 119 -8.81 -6.75 1.11
C VAL A 119 -8.11 -6.35 -0.18
N ASN A 120 -8.86 -6.24 -1.26
CA ASN A 120 -8.38 -5.73 -2.54
C ASN A 120 -9.23 -4.54 -2.98
N PHE A 121 -8.60 -3.44 -3.35
CA PHE A 121 -9.22 -2.28 -3.97
C PHE A 121 -8.73 -2.15 -5.42
N GLU A 122 -9.66 -2.09 -6.36
CA GLU A 122 -9.37 -1.75 -7.75
C GLU A 122 -9.51 -0.25 -7.94
N CYS A 123 -8.44 0.40 -8.38
CA CYS A 123 -8.35 1.85 -8.44
C CYS A 123 -8.11 2.32 -9.87
N ARG A 124 -8.98 3.21 -10.39
CA ARG A 124 -8.72 3.95 -11.62
C ARG A 124 -7.97 5.22 -11.27
N LYS A 125 -6.78 5.41 -11.86
CA LYS A 125 -5.97 6.60 -11.61
C LYS A 125 -6.70 7.87 -12.10
N VAL A 126 -6.88 8.85 -11.19
CA VAL A 126 -7.60 10.10 -11.49
C VAL A 126 -6.72 11.33 -11.38
N GLN A 127 -5.66 11.27 -10.57
CA GLN A 127 -4.77 12.41 -10.35
C GLN A 127 -3.36 11.94 -10.00
N THR A 128 -2.38 12.76 -10.33
CA THR A 128 -0.97 12.59 -9.96
C THR A 128 -0.38 13.96 -9.61
N PHE A 129 0.38 14.04 -8.52
CA PHE A 129 1.07 15.27 -8.11
C PHE A 129 2.30 14.96 -7.26
N ASP A 130 3.30 15.84 -7.33
CA ASP A 130 4.54 15.69 -6.57
C ASP A 130 4.47 16.39 -5.22
N THR A 131 5.08 15.78 -4.21
CA THR A 131 5.24 16.34 -2.87
C THR A 131 6.62 15.98 -2.33
N GLY A 132 7.52 16.97 -2.20
CA GLY A 132 8.86 16.72 -1.68
C GLY A 132 9.58 15.61 -2.44
N ASP A 133 9.82 14.48 -1.82
CA ASP A 133 10.56 13.33 -2.37
C ASP A 133 9.66 12.21 -2.93
N HIS A 134 8.34 12.40 -2.95
CA HIS A 134 7.37 11.42 -3.44
C HIS A 134 6.40 12.03 -4.45
N THR A 135 5.98 11.21 -5.40
CA THR A 135 4.82 11.46 -6.27
C THR A 135 3.63 10.71 -5.72
N TRP A 136 2.50 11.39 -5.54
CA TRP A 136 1.23 10.80 -5.16
C TRP A 136 0.43 10.41 -6.39
N PHE A 137 -0.03 9.17 -6.41
CA PHE A 137 -0.95 8.63 -7.41
C PHE A 137 -2.29 8.40 -6.72
N ILE A 138 -3.29 9.18 -7.12
CA ILE A 138 -4.65 9.10 -6.57
C ILE A 138 -5.50 8.24 -7.49
N GLY A 139 -6.17 7.26 -6.91
CA GLY A 139 -7.11 6.39 -7.60
C GLY A 139 -8.51 6.46 -7.02
N GLU A 140 -9.50 6.51 -7.90
CA GLU A 140 -10.89 6.26 -7.52
C GLU A 140 -11.10 4.75 -7.36
N VAL A 141 -11.59 4.35 -6.19
CA VAL A 141 -11.90 2.94 -5.91
C VAL A 141 -13.17 2.56 -6.65
N VAL A 142 -13.02 1.75 -7.69
CA VAL A 142 -14.13 1.30 -8.56
C VAL A 142 -14.65 -0.08 -8.18
N THR A 143 -13.89 -0.84 -7.39
CA THR A 143 -14.30 -2.14 -6.84
C THR A 143 -13.53 -2.40 -5.55
N ALA A 144 -14.20 -3.00 -4.58
CA ALA A 144 -13.58 -3.49 -3.35
C ALA A 144 -14.02 -4.94 -3.11
N ARG A 145 -13.09 -5.79 -2.65
CA ARG A 145 -13.32 -7.18 -2.27
C ARG A 145 -12.66 -7.45 -0.93
N THR A 146 -13.23 -8.33 -0.15
CA THR A 146 -12.64 -8.78 1.11
C THR A 146 -12.84 -10.28 1.29
N VAL A 147 -11.99 -10.92 2.07
CA VAL A 147 -12.16 -12.30 2.49
C VAL A 147 -13.40 -12.43 3.36
N GLU A 148 -14.06 -13.58 3.30
CA GLU A 148 -15.15 -13.91 4.24
C GLU A 148 -14.60 -13.94 5.67
N GLY A 149 -15.33 -13.36 6.62
CA GLY A 149 -14.88 -13.24 8.00
C GLY A 149 -13.69 -12.28 8.18
N TYR A 150 -13.63 -11.22 7.40
CA TYR A 150 -12.56 -10.23 7.49
C TYR A 150 -12.31 -9.77 8.93
N ASP A 151 -11.08 -9.98 9.36
CA ASP A 151 -10.58 -9.53 10.66
C ASP A 151 -9.51 -8.44 10.44
N ARG A 152 -9.87 -7.18 10.77
CA ARG A 152 -8.99 -6.02 10.65
C ARG A 152 -7.75 -6.08 11.55
N GLU A 153 -7.79 -6.87 12.64
CA GLU A 153 -6.66 -7.01 13.56
C GLU A 153 -5.51 -7.82 12.95
N ARG A 154 -5.76 -8.52 11.85
CA ARG A 154 -4.72 -9.23 11.08
C ARG A 154 -3.96 -8.32 10.14
N ALA A 155 -4.48 -7.13 9.80
CA ALA A 155 -3.83 -6.22 8.87
C ALA A 155 -2.50 -5.70 9.41
N LEU A 156 -1.49 -5.63 8.55
CA LEU A 156 -0.17 -5.13 8.92
C LEU A 156 -0.17 -3.59 9.00
N ILE A 157 0.54 -3.09 9.97
CA ILE A 157 0.94 -1.69 10.11
C ILE A 157 2.47 -1.61 10.25
N TYR A 158 3.03 -0.46 9.87
CA TYR A 158 4.45 -0.18 10.00
C TYR A 158 4.68 1.00 10.94
N TRP A 159 5.51 0.83 11.96
CA TRP A 159 5.86 1.90 12.88
C TRP A 159 7.26 1.73 13.45
N ALA A 160 8.04 2.82 13.40
CA ALA A 160 9.38 2.88 13.97
C ALA A 160 10.35 1.76 13.52
N GLY A 161 10.21 1.31 12.26
CA GLY A 161 11.07 0.26 11.70
C GLY A 161 10.53 -1.16 11.88
N GLU A 162 9.34 -1.33 12.46
CA GLU A 162 8.77 -2.62 12.81
C GLU A 162 7.41 -2.85 12.12
N PHE A 163 7.18 -4.08 11.68
CA PHE A 163 5.84 -4.54 11.29
C PHE A 163 5.08 -4.98 12.54
N ARG A 164 3.84 -4.53 12.65
CA ARG A 164 2.95 -4.81 13.78
C ARG A 164 1.53 -5.05 13.28
N THR A 165 0.67 -5.54 14.16
CA THR A 165 -0.79 -5.52 14.01
C THR A 165 -1.40 -4.49 14.96
N LEU A 166 -2.70 -4.19 14.79
CA LEU A 166 -3.41 -3.34 15.74
C LEU A 166 -3.43 -3.99 17.12
N GLY A 167 -3.31 -3.15 18.14
CA GLY A 167 -3.32 -3.57 19.52
C GLY A 167 -4.71 -3.50 20.16
N GLU A 168 -4.73 -3.37 21.49
CA GLU A 168 -5.93 -3.34 22.31
C GLU A 168 -6.88 -2.20 21.92
N ILE A 169 -8.19 -2.48 21.95
CA ILE A 169 -9.24 -1.48 21.81
C ILE A 169 -9.35 -0.68 23.11
N ILE A 170 -8.91 0.57 23.09
CA ILE A 170 -9.01 1.43 24.28
C ILE A 170 -10.46 1.86 24.54
N ARG A 171 -11.23 2.15 23.47
CA ARG A 171 -12.65 2.52 23.54
C ARG A 171 -13.31 2.33 22.18
N GLY A 172 -14.44 1.63 22.16
CA GLY A 172 -15.36 1.59 21.03
C GLY A 172 -16.33 2.79 21.02
N ARG A 173 -16.93 3.09 19.86
CA ARG A 173 -18.07 3.99 19.73
C ARG A 173 -19.37 3.23 19.88
#